data_737fda6f41b85097ad692af0605ce985
#
_entry.id   737fda6f41b85097ad692af0605ce985
#
_cell.length_a   1.000
_cell.length_b   1.000
_cell.length_c   1.000
_cell.angle_alpha   90.00
_cell.angle_beta   90.00
_cell.angle_gamma   90.00
#
_symmetry.space_group_name_H-M   'P 1'
#
loop_
_entity.id
_entity.type
_entity.pdbx_description
1 polymer ?
#
loop_
_entity_poly.entity_id
_entity_poly.type
_entity_poly.pdbx_seq_one_letter_code
_entity_poly.pdbx_strand_id
1 'polypeptide(L)'
;MKNIISRKWFGFAALLGCSVLTSSVVAQSFPAHEVNMIVNYGAGGTTDVATRALAQTMEKILGKSIVVQNKPGALGTLTPAYIARQKPDGYQVGVVTYSTVAIMPHLMDLTYTMKDFEFVAGFGRFRYGIAVNADSPYQTLDDLIAAAKEGKGLFFGTTSAPNNLAIFELTRLAGAKFEHISYKSGGEAVTALLSKNVQVIVQNPPDLLPHIKAGKLRMLASASPMRWPELPDVKTIKEQGLDIEIDSWLGLAVPKGTPAAIVKVLEDATLKSMSDPALSARMTQMGVDPASLSAKQYLEILEKGYIEMGRAIKAAKIPRISG
;
A
#
# COMPACT_ATOMS: atom_id res chain seq x y z
N MET A 1 -2.39 -101.89 31.66
CA MET A 1 -2.41 -100.86 32.72
C MET A 1 -1.87 -99.52 32.13
N LYS A 2 -2.57 -98.46 32.37
CA LYS A 2 -2.24 -97.07 32.17
C LYS A 2 -2.34 -96.49 30.73
N ASN A 3 -3.43 -95.84 30.54
CA ASN A 3 -3.75 -94.88 29.50
C ASN A 3 -2.86 -93.63 29.57
N ILE A 4 -2.46 -93.12 28.44
CA ILE A 4 -2.02 -91.69 28.29
C ILE A 4 -2.79 -91.08 27.15
N ILE A 5 -3.63 -90.16 27.50
CA ILE A 5 -4.50 -89.35 26.62
C ILE A 5 -3.64 -88.17 26.08
N SER A 6 -3.51 -88.03 24.77
CA SER A 6 -2.91 -86.88 24.13
C SER A 6 -3.98 -85.79 23.83
N ARG A 7 -3.88 -84.70 24.49
CA ARG A 7 -4.70 -83.46 24.23
C ARG A 7 -4.07 -82.62 23.11
N LYS A 8 -4.74 -82.56 21.96
CA LYS A 8 -4.40 -81.67 20.90
C LYS A 8 -4.97 -80.28 21.26
N TRP A 9 -4.11 -79.31 21.35
CA TRP A 9 -4.49 -77.90 21.45
C TRP A 9 -4.66 -77.32 20.05
N PHE A 10 -5.86 -76.87 19.71
CA PHE A 10 -6.15 -76.04 18.56
C PHE A 10 -5.85 -74.59 18.94
N GLY A 11 -4.83 -73.97 18.35
CA GLY A 11 -4.53 -72.55 18.46
C GLY A 11 -5.40 -71.81 17.50
N PHE A 12 -6.32 -70.97 18.02
CA PHE A 12 -7.12 -70.05 17.24
C PHE A 12 -6.33 -68.72 17.12
N ALA A 13 -5.72 -68.48 15.96
CA ALA A 13 -5.05 -67.27 15.65
C ALA A 13 -6.10 -66.26 15.21
N ALA A 14 -6.49 -65.31 16.10
CA ALA A 14 -7.32 -64.16 15.78
C ALA A 14 -6.46 -63.10 15.09
N LEU A 15 -6.58 -62.96 13.76
CA LEU A 15 -6.07 -61.82 12.99
C LEU A 15 -6.94 -60.61 13.30
N LEU A 16 -6.46 -59.73 14.19
CA LEU A 16 -6.99 -58.37 14.30
C LEU A 16 -6.55 -57.56 13.08
N GLY A 17 -7.44 -57.41 12.10
CA GLY A 17 -7.30 -56.48 11.00
C GLY A 17 -7.45 -55.06 11.52
N CYS A 18 -6.31 -54.38 11.73
CA CYS A 18 -6.27 -52.92 12.03
C CYS A 18 -6.62 -52.16 10.75
N SER A 19 -7.91 -51.91 10.51
CA SER A 19 -8.35 -51.02 9.44
C SER A 19 -7.90 -49.60 9.80
N VAL A 20 -6.79 -49.17 9.24
CA VAL A 20 -6.35 -47.77 9.27
C VAL A 20 -7.35 -46.98 8.41
N LEU A 21 -8.35 -46.41 9.05
CA LEU A 21 -9.20 -45.39 8.44
C LEU A 21 -8.30 -44.17 8.15
N THR A 22 -7.74 -44.12 6.96
CA THR A 22 -7.18 -42.91 6.40
C THR A 22 -8.32 -41.93 6.19
N SER A 23 -8.60 -41.13 7.21
CA SER A 23 -9.44 -39.95 7.06
C SER A 23 -8.76 -39.05 6.03
N SER A 24 -9.25 -39.11 4.78
CA SER A 24 -8.94 -38.09 3.79
C SER A 24 -9.46 -36.77 4.37
N VAL A 25 -8.56 -36.00 4.99
CA VAL A 25 -8.82 -34.61 5.29
C VAL A 25 -9.04 -33.96 3.91
N VAL A 26 -10.29 -33.82 3.53
CA VAL A 26 -10.66 -32.96 2.40
C VAL A 26 -10.12 -31.59 2.77
N ALA A 27 -9.02 -31.23 2.18
CA ALA A 27 -8.46 -29.88 2.34
C ALA A 27 -9.58 -28.93 1.94
N GLN A 28 -10.13 -28.25 2.94
CA GLN A 28 -11.23 -27.31 2.74
C GLN A 28 -10.71 -26.27 1.74
N SER A 29 -11.34 -26.18 0.57
CA SER A 29 -10.89 -25.27 -0.48
C SER A 29 -10.95 -23.84 0.03
N PHE A 30 -9.80 -23.18 0.12
CA PHE A 30 -9.74 -21.76 0.48
C PHE A 30 -10.18 -20.90 -0.72
N PRO A 31 -11.01 -19.88 -0.50
CA PRO A 31 -11.71 -19.54 0.74
C PRO A 31 -13.02 -20.33 0.88
N ALA A 32 -13.31 -20.84 2.11
CA ALA A 32 -14.56 -21.54 2.42
C ALA A 32 -15.70 -20.55 2.77
N HIS A 33 -15.36 -19.37 3.31
CA HIS A 33 -16.28 -18.28 3.68
C HIS A 33 -15.71 -16.93 3.23
N GLU A 34 -16.32 -15.84 3.64
CA GLU A 34 -15.90 -14.47 3.30
C GLU A 34 -14.48 -14.15 3.77
N VAL A 35 -13.78 -13.31 3.01
CA VAL A 35 -12.44 -12.80 3.32
C VAL A 35 -12.56 -11.33 3.72
N ASN A 36 -11.90 -10.92 4.81
CA ASN A 36 -11.83 -9.53 5.22
C ASN A 36 -10.61 -8.86 4.60
N MET A 37 -10.81 -7.76 3.89
CA MET A 37 -9.75 -6.95 3.31
C MET A 37 -9.69 -5.60 4.03
N ILE A 38 -8.58 -5.37 4.77
CA ILE A 38 -8.45 -4.24 5.67
C ILE A 38 -7.63 -3.13 5.01
N VAL A 39 -8.23 -1.95 4.87
CA VAL A 39 -7.64 -0.77 4.23
C VAL A 39 -7.05 0.16 5.29
N ASN A 40 -5.84 0.60 5.06
CA ASN A 40 -5.05 1.40 6.01
C ASN A 40 -5.36 2.91 6.00
N TYR A 41 -6.27 3.36 5.13
CA TYR A 41 -6.71 4.76 5.06
C TYR A 41 -8.23 4.88 5.13
N GLY A 42 -8.72 6.11 5.27
CA GLY A 42 -10.15 6.41 5.40
C GLY A 42 -10.96 6.04 4.17
N ALA A 43 -12.24 5.78 4.38
CA ALA A 43 -13.21 5.48 3.32
C ALA A 43 -13.30 6.63 2.31
N GLY A 44 -13.47 6.30 1.03
CA GLY A 44 -13.54 7.25 -0.08
C GLY A 44 -12.19 7.81 -0.55
N GLY A 45 -11.09 7.53 0.17
CA GLY A 45 -9.75 7.88 -0.30
C GLY A 45 -9.28 6.97 -1.44
N THR A 46 -8.23 7.39 -2.15
CA THR A 46 -7.71 6.68 -3.34
C THR A 46 -7.41 5.20 -3.06
N THR A 47 -6.79 4.88 -1.92
CA THR A 47 -6.50 3.49 -1.52
C THR A 47 -7.77 2.68 -1.32
N ASP A 48 -8.79 3.27 -0.66
CA ASP A 48 -10.06 2.60 -0.37
C ASP A 48 -10.82 2.26 -1.66
N VAL A 49 -10.98 3.25 -2.55
CA VAL A 49 -11.74 3.04 -3.80
C VAL A 49 -11.03 2.08 -4.75
N ALA A 50 -9.69 2.12 -4.82
CA ALA A 50 -8.91 1.16 -5.60
C ALA A 50 -9.00 -0.26 -5.02
N THR A 51 -8.92 -0.40 -3.70
CA THR A 51 -9.05 -1.69 -3.02
C THR A 51 -10.45 -2.29 -3.21
N ARG A 52 -11.52 -1.49 -3.12
CA ARG A 52 -12.90 -1.97 -3.36
C ARG A 52 -13.11 -2.40 -4.81
N ALA A 53 -12.51 -1.70 -5.77
CA ALA A 53 -12.56 -2.10 -7.16
C ALA A 53 -11.85 -3.44 -7.40
N LEU A 54 -10.67 -3.64 -6.79
CA LEU A 54 -9.96 -4.91 -6.82
C LEU A 54 -10.77 -6.02 -6.15
N ALA A 55 -11.29 -5.78 -4.94
CA ALA A 55 -12.09 -6.74 -4.19
C ALA A 55 -13.28 -7.27 -4.99
N GLN A 56 -14.05 -6.38 -5.64
CA GLN A 56 -15.18 -6.75 -6.49
C GLN A 56 -14.80 -7.70 -7.64
N THR A 57 -13.59 -7.54 -8.19
CA THR A 57 -13.11 -8.42 -9.27
C THR A 57 -12.58 -9.74 -8.69
N MET A 58 -11.89 -9.71 -7.55
CA MET A 58 -11.42 -10.90 -6.85
C MET A 58 -12.56 -11.79 -6.36
N GLU A 59 -13.69 -11.21 -5.89
CA GLU A 59 -14.89 -11.97 -5.49
C GLU A 59 -15.38 -12.90 -6.58
N LYS A 60 -15.42 -12.43 -7.85
CA LYS A 60 -15.84 -13.24 -9.00
C LYS A 60 -14.91 -14.41 -9.26
N ILE A 61 -13.61 -14.26 -8.94
CA ILE A 61 -12.58 -15.28 -9.15
C ILE A 61 -12.59 -16.28 -8.00
N LEU A 62 -12.67 -15.80 -6.76
CA LEU A 62 -12.66 -16.63 -5.55
C LEU A 62 -13.99 -17.32 -5.26
N GLY A 63 -15.09 -16.82 -5.84
CA GLY A 63 -16.44 -17.33 -5.57
C GLY A 63 -16.93 -17.09 -4.14
N LYS A 64 -16.33 -16.15 -3.43
CA LYS A 64 -16.66 -15.75 -2.06
C LYS A 64 -16.57 -14.24 -1.92
N SER A 65 -17.38 -13.68 -1.03
CA SER A 65 -17.39 -12.24 -0.75
C SER A 65 -16.09 -11.78 -0.11
N ILE A 66 -15.69 -10.57 -0.46
CA ILE A 66 -14.57 -9.85 0.19
C ILE A 66 -15.12 -8.61 0.88
N VAL A 67 -15.11 -8.64 2.21
CA VAL A 67 -15.60 -7.53 3.02
C VAL A 67 -14.49 -6.51 3.22
N VAL A 68 -14.62 -5.34 2.58
CA VAL A 68 -13.62 -4.27 2.69
C VAL A 68 -13.94 -3.38 3.88
N GLN A 69 -13.01 -3.30 4.82
CA GLN A 69 -13.10 -2.51 6.05
C GLN A 69 -11.95 -1.52 6.15
N ASN A 70 -12.23 -0.30 6.63
CA ASN A 70 -11.21 0.71 6.85
C ASN A 70 -10.75 0.73 8.30
N LYS A 71 -9.43 0.69 8.52
CA LYS A 71 -8.78 0.85 9.82
C LYS A 71 -7.68 1.90 9.72
N PRO A 72 -8.08 3.19 9.57
CA PRO A 72 -7.13 4.29 9.41
C PRO A 72 -6.47 4.64 10.74
N GLY A 73 -5.33 5.35 10.67
CA GLY A 73 -4.66 5.96 11.82
C GLY A 73 -3.15 5.78 11.78
N ALA A 74 -2.44 6.60 12.57
CA ALA A 74 -0.99 6.62 12.67
C ALA A 74 -0.30 6.61 11.28
N LEU A 75 -0.72 7.50 10.38
CA LEU A 75 -0.21 7.60 9.00
C LEU A 75 -0.32 6.29 8.21
N GLY A 76 -1.36 5.47 8.48
CA GLY A 76 -1.64 4.21 7.81
C GLY A 76 -0.99 2.98 8.46
N THR A 77 -0.23 3.13 9.54
CA THR A 77 0.50 2.01 10.19
C THR A 77 -0.35 1.14 11.10
N LEU A 78 -1.58 1.58 11.47
CA LEU A 78 -2.48 0.77 12.30
C LEU A 78 -2.93 -0.52 11.62
N THR A 79 -3.20 -0.49 10.31
CA THR A 79 -3.62 -1.70 9.58
C THR A 79 -2.51 -2.76 9.53
N PRO A 80 -1.26 -2.48 9.10
CA PRO A 80 -0.20 -3.48 9.17
C PRO A 80 0.03 -3.99 10.60
N ALA A 81 0.01 -3.12 11.61
CA ALA A 81 0.13 -3.54 13.01
C ALA A 81 -1.01 -4.48 13.46
N TYR A 82 -2.23 -4.27 12.96
CA TYR A 82 -3.36 -5.15 13.18
C TYR A 82 -3.18 -6.49 12.46
N ILE A 83 -2.84 -6.47 11.18
CA ILE A 83 -2.67 -7.67 10.35
C ILE A 83 -1.57 -8.58 10.91
N ALA A 84 -0.44 -8.04 11.31
CA ALA A 84 0.69 -8.80 11.87
C ALA A 84 0.31 -9.67 13.09
N ARG A 85 -0.81 -9.37 13.75
CA ARG A 85 -1.31 -10.07 14.95
C ARG A 85 -2.50 -11.00 14.68
N GLN A 86 -2.96 -11.09 13.43
CA GLN A 86 -4.09 -11.93 13.07
C GLN A 86 -3.66 -13.40 12.89
N LYS A 87 -4.65 -14.29 12.84
CA LYS A 87 -4.40 -15.70 12.54
C LYS A 87 -3.89 -15.85 11.11
N PRO A 88 -2.87 -16.71 10.89
CA PRO A 88 -2.30 -16.91 9.56
C PRO A 88 -3.13 -17.93 8.75
N ASP A 89 -4.42 -17.67 8.58
CA ASP A 89 -5.38 -18.53 7.89
C ASP A 89 -5.87 -17.98 6.55
N GLY A 90 -5.39 -16.78 6.16
CA GLY A 90 -5.71 -16.11 4.89
C GLY A 90 -7.00 -15.32 4.90
N TYR A 91 -7.80 -15.35 5.96
CA TYR A 91 -9.09 -14.63 6.02
C TYR A 91 -8.97 -13.17 6.46
N GLN A 92 -7.79 -12.73 6.89
CA GLN A 92 -7.47 -11.33 7.15
C GLN A 92 -6.38 -10.88 6.18
N VAL A 93 -6.75 -10.14 5.15
CA VAL A 93 -5.85 -9.59 4.14
C VAL A 93 -5.71 -8.10 4.38
N GLY A 94 -4.49 -7.61 4.54
CA GLY A 94 -4.23 -6.18 4.75
C GLY A 94 -3.74 -5.50 3.49
N VAL A 95 -4.17 -4.26 3.27
CA VAL A 95 -3.47 -3.35 2.36
C VAL A 95 -2.22 -2.87 3.10
N VAL A 96 -1.07 -3.43 2.71
CA VAL A 96 0.24 -3.10 3.25
C VAL A 96 1.02 -2.38 2.16
N THR A 97 1.11 -1.06 2.29
CA THR A 97 1.65 -0.18 1.25
C THR A 97 3.16 0.00 1.40
N TYR A 98 3.81 0.41 0.32
CA TYR A 98 5.21 0.84 0.33
C TYR A 98 5.48 1.87 1.44
N SER A 99 4.59 2.86 1.61
CA SER A 99 4.71 3.87 2.67
C SER A 99 4.85 3.23 4.05
N THR A 100 4.03 2.23 4.38
CA THR A 100 3.95 1.67 5.72
C THR A 100 5.09 0.72 6.09
N VAL A 101 5.77 0.13 5.11
CA VAL A 101 6.86 -0.85 5.36
C VAL A 101 8.22 -0.41 4.85
N ALA A 102 8.30 0.52 3.89
CA ALA A 102 9.56 1.00 3.34
C ALA A 102 9.93 2.41 3.84
N ILE A 103 8.96 3.27 4.20
CA ILE A 103 9.21 4.64 4.64
C ILE A 103 9.03 4.79 6.15
N MET A 104 7.87 4.41 6.67
CA MET A 104 7.49 4.66 8.07
C MET A 104 8.43 4.06 9.11
N PRO A 105 9.09 2.89 8.92
CA PRO A 105 10.04 2.36 9.89
C PRO A 105 11.24 3.29 10.17
N HIS A 106 11.57 4.16 9.22
CA HIS A 106 12.65 5.15 9.38
C HIS A 106 12.18 6.42 10.09
N LEU A 107 10.88 6.67 10.15
CA LEU A 107 10.28 7.90 10.67
C LEU A 107 9.68 7.73 12.06
N MET A 108 9.24 6.54 12.46
CA MET A 108 8.66 6.28 13.78
C MET A 108 8.90 4.84 14.25
N ASP A 109 8.69 4.59 15.54
CA ASP A 109 8.76 3.25 16.08
C ASP A 109 7.48 2.49 15.76
N LEU A 110 7.62 1.31 15.15
CA LEU A 110 6.52 0.47 14.73
C LEU A 110 6.50 -0.84 15.52
N THR A 111 5.31 -1.40 15.71
CA THR A 111 5.11 -2.69 16.38
C THR A 111 5.13 -3.87 15.41
N TYR A 112 5.58 -3.65 14.19
CA TYR A 112 5.72 -4.64 13.14
C TYR A 112 6.93 -4.32 12.24
N THR A 113 7.36 -5.31 11.49
CA THR A 113 8.39 -5.24 10.43
C THR A 113 7.90 -5.92 9.17
N MET A 114 8.61 -5.81 8.05
CA MET A 114 8.29 -6.59 6.84
C MET A 114 8.29 -8.11 7.06
N LYS A 115 9.04 -8.60 8.06
CA LYS A 115 9.14 -10.04 8.37
C LYS A 115 7.87 -10.62 9.01
N ASP A 116 6.95 -9.77 9.45
CA ASP A 116 5.69 -10.18 10.08
C ASP A 116 4.58 -10.48 9.06
N PHE A 117 4.91 -10.46 7.76
CA PHE A 117 3.96 -10.66 6.67
C PHE A 117 4.43 -11.73 5.68
N GLU A 118 3.45 -12.38 5.04
CA GLU A 118 3.59 -12.95 3.71
C GLU A 118 2.94 -11.96 2.73
N PHE A 119 3.73 -11.39 1.82
CA PHE A 119 3.21 -10.51 0.78
C PHE A 119 2.47 -11.34 -0.27
N VAL A 120 1.37 -10.81 -0.77
CA VAL A 120 0.49 -11.49 -1.71
C VAL A 120 0.72 -10.99 -3.13
N ALA A 121 0.58 -9.70 -3.35
CA ALA A 121 0.76 -9.08 -4.67
C ALA A 121 0.82 -7.56 -4.55
N GLY A 122 1.45 -6.89 -5.53
CA GLY A 122 1.28 -5.47 -5.76
C GLY A 122 0.24 -5.22 -6.85
N PHE A 123 -0.68 -4.27 -6.64
CA PHE A 123 -1.80 -4.06 -7.56
C PHE A 123 -1.95 -2.63 -8.08
N GLY A 124 -1.14 -1.68 -7.57
CA GLY A 124 -1.20 -0.31 -8.05
C GLY A 124 -0.02 0.54 -7.60
N ARG A 125 0.15 1.65 -8.29
CA ARG A 125 1.18 2.65 -8.02
C ARG A 125 0.56 4.02 -7.89
N PHE A 126 0.97 4.80 -6.90
CA PHE A 126 0.52 6.17 -6.74
C PHE A 126 1.38 7.13 -7.56
N ARG A 127 0.73 8.18 -8.04
CA ARG A 127 1.38 9.36 -8.59
C ARG A 127 1.22 10.52 -7.63
N TYR A 128 2.23 11.37 -7.53
CA TYR A 128 2.26 12.54 -6.67
C TYR A 128 2.55 13.80 -7.50
N GLY A 129 1.82 14.87 -7.23
CA GLY A 129 2.01 16.17 -7.88
C GLY A 129 2.14 17.28 -6.86
N ILE A 130 3.04 18.22 -7.12
CA ILE A 130 3.18 19.46 -6.37
C ILE A 130 2.22 20.49 -6.97
N ALA A 131 1.28 20.98 -6.18
CA ALA A 131 0.27 21.93 -6.64
C ALA A 131 0.16 23.16 -5.74
N VAL A 132 -0.18 24.28 -6.36
CA VAL A 132 -0.43 25.57 -5.76
C VAL A 132 -1.76 26.14 -6.24
N ASN A 133 -2.27 27.20 -5.61
CA ASN A 133 -3.40 27.95 -6.15
C ASN A 133 -3.05 28.52 -7.54
N ALA A 134 -4.01 28.50 -8.47
CA ALA A 134 -3.80 29.02 -9.81
C ALA A 134 -3.55 30.54 -9.84
N ASP A 135 -4.10 31.26 -8.86
CA ASP A 135 -3.92 32.73 -8.67
C ASP A 135 -2.67 33.06 -7.84
N SER A 136 -1.89 32.07 -7.40
CA SER A 136 -0.64 32.30 -6.69
C SER A 136 0.44 32.89 -7.60
N PRO A 137 1.45 33.59 -7.03
CA PRO A 137 2.57 34.10 -7.81
C PRO A 137 3.46 33.00 -8.39
N TYR A 138 3.32 31.76 -7.91
CA TYR A 138 4.17 30.62 -8.30
C TYR A 138 3.68 30.02 -9.62
N GLN A 139 4.36 30.36 -10.72
CA GLN A 139 4.04 29.83 -12.06
C GLN A 139 4.84 28.55 -12.37
N THR A 140 6.02 28.43 -11.77
CA THR A 140 6.97 27.32 -11.95
C THR A 140 7.40 26.74 -10.59
N LEU A 141 8.07 25.58 -10.63
CA LEU A 141 8.69 25.01 -9.42
C LEU A 141 9.80 25.92 -8.90
N ASP A 142 10.53 26.57 -9.80
CA ASP A 142 11.61 27.49 -9.43
C ASP A 142 11.07 28.73 -8.70
N ASP A 143 9.93 29.28 -9.10
CA ASP A 143 9.29 30.41 -8.38
C ASP A 143 8.94 30.00 -6.94
N LEU A 144 8.37 28.80 -6.77
CA LEU A 144 8.04 28.28 -5.44
C LEU A 144 9.29 28.11 -4.58
N ILE A 145 10.36 27.54 -5.15
CA ILE A 145 11.63 27.33 -4.48
C ILE A 145 12.27 28.67 -4.10
N ALA A 146 12.28 29.65 -5.01
CA ALA A 146 12.82 31.00 -4.76
C ALA A 146 12.08 31.68 -3.59
N ALA A 147 10.75 31.68 -3.63
CA ALA A 147 9.94 32.24 -2.55
C ALA A 147 10.18 31.55 -1.20
N ALA A 148 10.34 30.22 -1.22
CA ALA A 148 10.63 29.45 0.00
C ALA A 148 12.03 29.70 0.57
N LYS A 149 12.99 30.21 -0.24
CA LYS A 149 14.32 30.62 0.22
C LYS A 149 14.33 32.01 0.86
N GLU A 150 13.59 32.95 0.26
CA GLU A 150 13.63 34.38 0.62
C GLU A 150 12.76 34.72 1.83
N GLY A 151 11.74 33.93 2.12
CA GLY A 151 10.71 34.23 3.09
C GLY A 151 10.88 33.61 4.48
N LYS A 152 9.82 33.77 5.29
CA LYS A 152 9.67 33.16 6.62
C LYS A 152 9.39 31.65 6.59
N GLY A 153 9.42 31.05 5.41
CA GLY A 153 8.96 29.69 5.12
C GLY A 153 7.56 29.72 4.49
N LEU A 154 7.27 28.67 3.70
CA LEU A 154 5.95 28.45 3.13
C LEU A 154 5.32 27.23 3.81
N PHE A 155 4.04 27.34 4.16
CA PHE A 155 3.30 26.20 4.69
C PHE A 155 2.97 25.22 3.58
N PHE A 156 3.23 23.93 3.81
CA PHE A 156 2.81 22.86 2.92
C PHE A 156 1.91 21.86 3.64
N GLY A 157 0.86 21.44 2.92
CA GLY A 157 -0.11 20.48 3.41
C GLY A 157 0.13 19.09 2.86
N THR A 158 0.10 18.08 3.72
CA THR A 158 0.24 16.69 3.31
C THR A 158 -0.66 15.75 4.12
N THR A 159 -0.77 14.51 3.63
CA THR A 159 -1.63 13.48 4.23
C THR A 159 -0.88 12.17 4.54
N SER A 160 0.32 12.00 3.99
CA SER A 160 1.10 10.77 4.14
C SER A 160 2.61 11.02 4.01
N ALA A 161 3.41 10.03 4.41
CA ALA A 161 4.86 10.12 4.35
C ALA A 161 5.44 10.38 2.94
N PRO A 162 4.96 9.75 1.85
CA PRO A 162 5.45 10.07 0.51
C PRO A 162 5.26 11.53 0.12
N ASN A 163 4.12 12.13 0.49
CA ASN A 163 3.85 13.55 0.23
C ASN A 163 4.88 14.44 0.95
N ASN A 164 5.22 14.10 2.20
CA ASN A 164 6.22 14.82 2.98
C ASN A 164 7.61 14.75 2.35
N LEU A 165 8.01 13.56 1.87
CA LEU A 165 9.34 13.34 1.30
C LEU A 165 9.61 14.26 0.11
N ALA A 166 8.64 14.51 -0.76
CA ALA A 166 8.82 15.41 -1.91
C ALA A 166 9.28 16.80 -1.47
N ILE A 167 8.65 17.35 -0.44
CA ILE A 167 8.97 18.70 0.06
C ILE A 167 10.25 18.68 0.92
N PHE A 168 10.49 17.63 1.71
CA PHE A 168 11.74 17.52 2.48
C PHE A 168 12.96 17.40 1.57
N GLU A 169 12.84 16.68 0.45
CA GLU A 169 13.90 16.61 -0.54
C GLU A 169 14.09 17.96 -1.26
N LEU A 170 13.04 18.71 -1.54
CA LEU A 170 13.15 20.09 -2.03
C LEU A 170 13.88 20.99 -1.02
N THR A 171 13.53 20.86 0.27
CA THR A 171 14.24 21.58 1.35
C THR A 171 15.73 21.25 1.34
N ARG A 172 16.07 19.97 1.25
CA ARG A 172 17.45 19.49 1.29
C ARG A 172 18.26 19.90 0.06
N LEU A 173 17.71 19.67 -1.16
CA LEU A 173 18.46 19.86 -2.41
C LEU A 173 18.44 21.31 -2.87
N ALA A 174 17.34 22.01 -2.71
CA ALA A 174 17.19 23.38 -3.15
C ALA A 174 17.44 24.42 -2.05
N GLY A 175 17.56 24.02 -0.77
CA GLY A 175 17.72 24.94 0.36
C GLY A 175 16.46 25.77 0.63
N ALA A 176 15.30 25.31 0.17
CA ALA A 176 14.01 25.95 0.40
C ALA A 176 13.54 25.72 1.86
N LYS A 177 12.70 26.62 2.39
CA LYS A 177 12.18 26.51 3.76
C LYS A 177 10.66 26.29 3.71
N PHE A 178 10.21 25.15 4.17
CA PHE A 178 8.80 24.79 4.25
C PHE A 178 8.40 24.38 5.66
N GLU A 179 7.21 24.80 6.08
CA GLU A 179 6.60 24.40 7.36
C GLU A 179 5.46 23.42 7.10
N HIS A 180 5.49 22.28 7.79
CA HIS A 180 4.58 21.15 7.56
C HIS A 180 3.27 21.30 8.33
N ILE A 181 2.14 21.08 7.65
CA ILE A 181 0.81 20.91 8.23
C ILE A 181 0.22 19.58 7.77
N SER A 182 -0.11 18.71 8.73
CA SER A 182 -0.71 17.40 8.45
C SER A 182 -2.23 17.49 8.38
N TYR A 183 -2.82 16.87 7.36
CA TYR A 183 -4.26 16.74 7.14
C TYR A 183 -4.67 15.26 7.13
N LYS A 184 -5.94 14.99 7.44
CA LYS A 184 -6.48 13.61 7.52
C LYS A 184 -6.82 13.02 6.15
N SER A 185 -7.06 13.88 5.16
CA SER A 185 -7.43 13.46 3.81
C SER A 185 -6.90 14.43 2.74
N GLY A 186 -6.80 13.96 1.48
CA GLY A 186 -6.44 14.79 0.34
C GLY A 186 -7.42 15.95 0.14
N GLY A 187 -8.71 15.69 0.33
CA GLY A 187 -9.74 16.73 0.24
C GLY A 187 -9.57 17.86 1.27
N GLU A 188 -9.18 17.53 2.52
CA GLU A 188 -8.85 18.54 3.53
C GLU A 188 -7.63 19.37 3.12
N ALA A 189 -6.56 18.72 2.61
CA ALA A 189 -5.37 19.41 2.16
C ALA A 189 -5.68 20.34 0.95
N VAL A 190 -6.49 19.87 0.01
CA VAL A 190 -6.97 20.70 -1.13
C VAL A 190 -7.80 21.89 -0.64
N THR A 191 -8.70 21.67 0.31
CA THR A 191 -9.50 22.76 0.90
C THR A 191 -8.61 23.78 1.58
N ALA A 192 -7.59 23.34 2.32
CA ALA A 192 -6.62 24.22 2.96
C ALA A 192 -5.79 25.02 1.94
N LEU A 193 -5.42 24.43 0.80
CA LEU A 193 -4.76 25.15 -0.29
C LEU A 193 -5.68 26.18 -0.92
N LEU A 194 -6.91 25.81 -1.29
CA LEU A 194 -7.90 26.71 -1.88
C LEU A 194 -8.24 27.89 -0.98
N SER A 195 -8.24 27.66 0.35
CA SER A 195 -8.45 28.71 1.38
C SER A 195 -7.19 29.50 1.72
N LYS A 196 -6.05 29.21 1.05
CA LYS A 196 -4.74 29.86 1.27
C LYS A 196 -4.16 29.66 2.67
N ASN A 197 -4.65 28.65 3.44
CA ASN A 197 -4.08 28.25 4.72
C ASN A 197 -2.71 27.60 4.56
N VAL A 198 -2.45 26.99 3.40
CA VAL A 198 -1.14 26.53 2.95
C VAL A 198 -0.87 27.06 1.54
N GLN A 199 0.39 27.19 1.17
CA GLN A 199 0.80 27.72 -0.13
C GLN A 199 1.00 26.62 -1.17
N VAL A 200 1.28 25.40 -0.71
CA VAL A 200 1.58 24.25 -1.57
C VAL A 200 1.07 22.96 -0.94
N ILE A 201 0.64 22.04 -1.77
CA ILE A 201 0.33 20.65 -1.37
C ILE A 201 1.02 19.66 -2.29
N VAL A 202 1.24 18.46 -1.77
CA VAL A 202 1.63 17.30 -2.57
C VAL A 202 0.53 16.28 -2.45
N GLN A 203 -0.17 15.99 -3.56
CA GLN A 203 -1.33 15.10 -3.56
C GLN A 203 -1.42 14.24 -4.82
N ASN A 204 -2.35 13.30 -4.81
CA ASN A 204 -2.60 12.35 -5.87
C ASN A 204 -3.54 12.92 -6.95
N PRO A 205 -3.61 12.31 -8.15
CA PRO A 205 -4.46 12.78 -9.24
C PRO A 205 -5.93 13.00 -8.86
N PRO A 206 -6.62 12.12 -8.12
CA PRO A 206 -8.03 12.32 -7.77
C PRO A 206 -8.28 13.60 -6.97
N ASP A 207 -7.32 13.98 -6.13
CA ASP A 207 -7.43 15.18 -5.31
C ASP A 207 -7.12 16.45 -6.12
N LEU A 208 -6.22 16.39 -7.10
CA LEU A 208 -5.75 17.58 -7.84
C LEU A 208 -6.47 17.82 -9.17
N LEU A 209 -6.68 16.77 -9.98
CA LEU A 209 -7.16 16.92 -11.35
C LEU A 209 -8.49 17.65 -11.49
N PRO A 210 -9.51 17.42 -10.65
CA PRO A 210 -10.77 18.16 -10.76
C PRO A 210 -10.57 19.66 -10.60
N HIS A 211 -9.70 20.08 -9.68
CA HIS A 211 -9.43 21.48 -9.38
C HIS A 211 -8.49 22.12 -10.41
N ILE A 212 -7.56 21.36 -10.98
CA ILE A 212 -6.70 21.82 -12.08
C ILE A 212 -7.54 22.05 -13.34
N LYS A 213 -8.42 21.08 -13.69
CA LYS A 213 -9.34 21.21 -14.83
C LYS A 213 -10.33 22.39 -14.67
N ALA A 214 -10.69 22.70 -13.43
CA ALA A 214 -11.53 23.86 -13.11
C ALA A 214 -10.75 25.19 -13.04
N GLY A 215 -9.44 25.20 -13.33
CA GLY A 215 -8.59 26.39 -13.30
C GLY A 215 -8.34 26.97 -11.91
N LYS A 216 -8.63 26.20 -10.83
CA LYS A 216 -8.45 26.65 -9.44
C LYS A 216 -7.06 26.34 -8.89
N LEU A 217 -6.45 25.26 -9.35
CA LEU A 217 -5.10 24.84 -8.97
C LEU A 217 -4.20 24.78 -10.19
N ARG A 218 -2.89 24.91 -9.95
CA ARG A 218 -1.81 24.69 -10.91
C ARG A 218 -0.88 23.62 -10.36
N MET A 219 -0.57 22.61 -11.18
CA MET A 219 0.48 21.64 -10.89
C MET A 219 1.81 22.17 -11.41
N LEU A 220 2.81 22.28 -10.53
CA LEU A 220 4.13 22.80 -10.86
C LEU A 220 5.10 21.70 -11.30
N ALA A 221 4.94 20.49 -10.74
CA ALA A 221 5.78 19.36 -11.05
C ALA A 221 5.09 18.03 -10.71
N SER A 222 5.41 16.98 -11.46
CA SER A 222 5.23 15.60 -11.02
C SER A 222 6.39 15.24 -10.08
N ALA A 223 6.05 14.82 -8.87
CA ALA A 223 7.05 14.26 -7.94
C ALA A 223 7.31 12.76 -8.20
N SER A 224 6.54 12.13 -9.08
CA SER A 224 6.71 10.73 -9.48
C SER A 224 7.78 10.58 -10.57
N PRO A 225 8.30 9.37 -10.84
CA PRO A 225 9.28 9.12 -11.89
C PRO A 225 8.80 9.45 -13.32
N MET A 226 7.50 9.68 -13.50
CA MET A 226 6.91 9.99 -14.82
C MET A 226 6.01 11.22 -14.75
N ARG A 227 5.82 11.86 -15.89
CA ARG A 227 4.76 12.88 -16.05
C ARG A 227 3.39 12.23 -15.94
N TRP A 228 2.40 12.99 -15.54
CA TRP A 228 1.03 12.50 -15.52
C TRP A 228 0.45 12.47 -16.94
N PRO A 229 -0.17 11.37 -17.36
CA PRO A 229 -0.80 11.29 -18.69
C PRO A 229 -1.85 12.38 -18.95
N GLU A 230 -2.53 12.81 -17.87
CA GLU A 230 -3.55 13.87 -17.94
C GLU A 230 -2.96 15.29 -18.03
N LEU A 231 -1.66 15.43 -17.73
CA LEU A 231 -0.92 16.70 -17.72
C LEU A 231 0.48 16.50 -18.34
N PRO A 232 0.56 16.13 -19.64
CA PRO A 232 1.83 15.71 -20.27
C PRO A 232 2.86 16.84 -20.39
N ASP A 233 2.41 18.08 -20.32
CA ASP A 233 3.29 19.26 -20.37
C ASP A 233 3.94 19.58 -19.04
N VAL A 234 3.41 19.05 -17.91
CA VAL A 234 3.97 19.25 -16.59
C VAL A 234 5.13 18.29 -16.37
N LYS A 235 6.34 18.85 -16.33
CA LYS A 235 7.58 18.09 -16.12
C LYS A 235 7.64 17.43 -14.74
N THR A 236 8.42 16.36 -14.64
CA THR A 236 8.79 15.80 -13.33
C THR A 236 9.78 16.74 -12.63
N ILE A 237 9.93 16.58 -11.30
CA ILE A 237 10.95 17.33 -10.53
C ILE A 237 12.34 17.03 -11.10
N LYS A 238 12.60 15.76 -11.45
CA LYS A 238 13.87 15.32 -12.03
C LYS A 238 14.16 15.96 -13.39
N GLU A 239 13.16 16.07 -14.26
CA GLU A 239 13.29 16.78 -15.55
C GLU A 239 13.53 18.30 -15.37
N GLN A 240 13.23 18.83 -14.18
CA GLN A 240 13.51 20.22 -13.79
C GLN A 240 14.84 20.37 -13.05
N GLY A 241 15.70 19.33 -13.06
CA GLY A 241 17.08 19.40 -12.58
C GLY A 241 17.31 18.99 -11.12
N LEU A 242 16.28 18.56 -10.41
CA LEU A 242 16.40 18.05 -9.04
C LEU A 242 16.18 16.55 -9.00
N ASP A 243 17.15 15.78 -8.49
CA ASP A 243 17.03 14.30 -8.43
C ASP A 243 16.10 13.86 -7.28
N ILE A 244 14.81 14.12 -7.48
CA ILE A 244 13.72 13.76 -6.58
C ILE A 244 12.72 12.92 -7.34
N GLU A 245 12.49 11.71 -6.85
CA GLU A 245 11.48 10.79 -7.34
C GLU A 245 10.78 10.15 -6.15
N ILE A 246 9.47 10.37 -6.05
CA ILE A 246 8.64 9.79 -5.00
C ILE A 246 7.83 8.66 -5.61
N ASP A 247 8.11 7.47 -5.15
CA ASP A 247 7.39 6.26 -5.53
C ASP A 247 6.58 5.72 -4.35
N SER A 248 5.45 5.13 -4.64
CA SER A 248 4.65 4.44 -3.64
C SER A 248 3.72 3.42 -4.29
N TRP A 249 3.61 2.27 -3.68
CA TRP A 249 2.94 1.12 -4.22
C TRP A 249 1.83 0.63 -3.29
N LEU A 250 0.77 0.14 -3.90
CA LEU A 250 -0.32 -0.58 -3.26
C LEU A 250 -0.07 -2.08 -3.37
N GLY A 251 -0.22 -2.78 -2.28
CA GLY A 251 -0.16 -4.23 -2.28
C GLY A 251 -0.89 -4.84 -1.11
N LEU A 252 -1.08 -6.13 -1.21
CA LEU A 252 -1.75 -6.97 -0.24
C LEU A 252 -0.73 -7.83 0.50
N ALA A 253 -1.01 -8.04 1.79
CA ALA A 253 -0.26 -8.96 2.62
C ALA A 253 -1.18 -9.66 3.62
N VAL A 254 -0.75 -10.82 4.09
CA VAL A 254 -1.37 -11.61 5.14
C VAL A 254 -0.37 -11.84 6.28
N PRO A 255 -0.80 -12.29 7.47
CA PRO A 255 0.12 -12.56 8.58
C PRO A 255 1.20 -13.57 8.21
N LYS A 256 2.38 -13.42 8.79
CA LYS A 256 3.48 -14.39 8.68
C LYS A 256 3.03 -15.78 9.11
N GLY A 257 3.46 -16.79 8.36
CA GLY A 257 3.07 -18.19 8.60
C GLY A 257 1.75 -18.61 7.94
N THR A 258 1.11 -17.73 7.17
CA THR A 258 -0.02 -18.13 6.31
C THR A 258 0.47 -19.21 5.32
N PRO A 259 -0.25 -20.35 5.18
CA PRO A 259 0.17 -21.43 4.29
C PRO A 259 0.40 -20.95 2.85
N ALA A 260 1.51 -21.38 2.25
CA ALA A 260 1.90 -20.94 0.90
C ALA A 260 0.81 -21.20 -0.16
N ALA A 261 0.04 -22.28 -0.02
CA ALA A 261 -1.09 -22.57 -0.92
C ALA A 261 -2.19 -21.48 -0.84
N ILE A 262 -2.45 -20.95 0.36
CA ILE A 262 -3.43 -19.87 0.56
C ILE A 262 -2.90 -18.56 -0.02
N VAL A 263 -1.62 -18.23 0.25
CA VAL A 263 -0.97 -17.04 -0.33
C VAL A 263 -1.04 -17.12 -1.85
N LYS A 264 -0.79 -18.29 -2.44
CA LYS A 264 -0.85 -18.50 -3.89
C LYS A 264 -2.25 -18.28 -4.46
N VAL A 265 -3.29 -18.75 -3.79
CA VAL A 265 -4.69 -18.51 -4.22
C VAL A 265 -5.01 -17.02 -4.22
N LEU A 266 -4.61 -16.30 -3.18
CA LEU A 266 -4.82 -14.85 -3.09
C LEU A 266 -3.98 -14.09 -4.13
N GLU A 267 -2.73 -14.49 -4.36
CA GLU A 267 -1.87 -13.94 -5.40
C GLU A 267 -2.50 -14.11 -6.79
N ASP A 268 -2.87 -15.34 -7.14
CA ASP A 268 -3.47 -15.65 -8.44
C ASP A 268 -4.76 -14.88 -8.68
N ALA A 269 -5.61 -14.79 -7.65
CA ALA A 269 -6.84 -14.01 -7.73
C ALA A 269 -6.54 -12.52 -7.95
N THR A 270 -5.53 -11.96 -7.28
CA THR A 270 -5.11 -10.57 -7.45
C THR A 270 -4.57 -10.33 -8.86
N LEU A 271 -3.61 -11.14 -9.32
CA LEU A 271 -2.99 -11.00 -10.63
C LEU A 271 -4.00 -11.18 -11.76
N LYS A 272 -4.90 -12.16 -11.63
CA LYS A 272 -5.98 -12.37 -12.59
C LYS A 272 -6.96 -11.20 -12.60
N SER A 273 -7.27 -10.61 -11.44
CA SER A 273 -8.09 -9.39 -11.37
C SER A 273 -7.43 -8.23 -12.10
N MET A 274 -6.11 -8.05 -11.93
CA MET A 274 -5.37 -6.98 -12.59
C MET A 274 -5.22 -7.18 -14.11
N SER A 275 -5.52 -8.36 -14.63
CA SER A 275 -5.62 -8.62 -16.07
C SER A 275 -6.96 -8.17 -16.67
N ASP A 276 -7.92 -7.76 -15.85
CA ASP A 276 -9.21 -7.22 -16.32
C ASP A 276 -9.04 -5.77 -16.81
N PRO A 277 -9.23 -5.49 -18.13
CA PRO A 277 -9.10 -4.13 -18.67
C PRO A 277 -10.06 -3.13 -18.03
N ALA A 278 -11.25 -3.59 -17.60
CA ALA A 278 -12.24 -2.72 -16.95
C ALA A 278 -11.74 -2.27 -15.57
N LEU A 279 -11.12 -3.16 -14.79
CA LEU A 279 -10.49 -2.79 -13.52
C LEU A 279 -9.33 -1.82 -13.75
N SER A 280 -8.46 -2.10 -14.71
CA SER A 280 -7.32 -1.23 -15.06
C SER A 280 -7.78 0.17 -15.47
N ALA A 281 -8.78 0.27 -16.34
CA ALA A 281 -9.36 1.56 -16.75
C ALA A 281 -9.96 2.32 -15.55
N ARG A 282 -10.68 1.61 -14.68
CA ARG A 282 -11.26 2.19 -13.46
C ARG A 282 -10.19 2.70 -12.50
N MET A 283 -9.11 1.95 -12.29
CA MET A 283 -7.98 2.38 -11.45
C MET A 283 -7.30 3.62 -12.01
N THR A 284 -7.06 3.66 -13.33
CA THR A 284 -6.50 4.84 -14.00
C THR A 284 -7.39 6.08 -13.80
N GLN A 285 -8.72 5.94 -13.94
CA GLN A 285 -9.67 7.03 -13.67
C GLN A 285 -9.62 7.53 -12.22
N MET A 286 -9.32 6.64 -11.28
CA MET A 286 -9.10 6.99 -9.87
C MET A 286 -7.69 7.53 -9.60
N GLY A 287 -6.84 7.70 -10.63
CA GLY A 287 -5.48 8.21 -10.49
C GLY A 287 -4.49 7.23 -9.84
N VAL A 288 -4.78 5.95 -9.91
CA VAL A 288 -3.87 4.87 -9.55
C VAL A 288 -3.40 4.20 -10.83
N ASP A 289 -2.09 4.15 -11.04
CA ASP A 289 -1.53 3.39 -12.16
C ASP A 289 -1.67 1.89 -11.85
N PRO A 290 -2.41 1.13 -12.68
CA PRO A 290 -2.57 -0.30 -12.46
C PRO A 290 -1.22 -1.00 -12.50
N ALA A 291 -1.01 -1.94 -11.62
CA ALA A 291 0.17 -2.79 -11.59
C ALA A 291 -0.22 -4.24 -11.33
N SER A 292 0.52 -5.16 -11.91
CA SER A 292 0.34 -6.59 -11.71
C SER A 292 1.69 -7.19 -11.29
N LEU A 293 1.97 -7.13 -9.99
CA LEU A 293 3.22 -7.57 -9.41
C LEU A 293 2.99 -8.82 -8.58
N SER A 294 3.72 -9.89 -8.87
CA SER A 294 3.74 -11.08 -8.02
C SER A 294 4.22 -10.75 -6.60
N ALA A 295 3.95 -11.65 -5.66
CA ALA A 295 4.43 -11.53 -4.27
C ALA A 295 5.94 -11.25 -4.21
N LYS A 296 6.72 -11.96 -5.01
CA LYS A 296 8.17 -11.80 -5.11
C LYS A 296 8.56 -10.41 -5.62
N GLN A 297 7.98 -9.97 -6.74
CA GLN A 297 8.27 -8.66 -7.34
C GLN A 297 7.90 -7.52 -6.39
N TYR A 298 6.75 -7.65 -5.71
CA TYR A 298 6.32 -6.65 -4.75
C TYR A 298 7.26 -6.59 -3.55
N LEU A 299 7.67 -7.72 -2.99
CA LEU A 299 8.65 -7.78 -1.88
C LEU A 299 9.99 -7.16 -2.28
N GLU A 300 10.52 -7.47 -3.47
CA GLU A 300 11.78 -6.89 -3.97
C GLU A 300 11.71 -5.35 -4.05
N ILE A 301 10.58 -4.79 -4.49
CA ILE A 301 10.35 -3.34 -4.51
C ILE A 301 10.36 -2.77 -3.08
N LEU A 302 9.70 -3.46 -2.14
CA LEU A 302 9.62 -3.00 -0.75
C LEU A 302 10.98 -3.06 -0.05
N GLU A 303 11.77 -4.12 -0.24
CA GLU A 303 13.11 -4.28 0.35
C GLU A 303 14.08 -3.25 -0.21
N LYS A 304 14.10 -3.06 -1.53
CA LYS A 304 14.89 -2.03 -2.18
C LYS A 304 14.50 -0.64 -1.65
N GLY A 305 13.19 -0.37 -1.62
CA GLY A 305 12.67 0.89 -1.13
C GLY A 305 13.00 1.17 0.34
N TYR A 306 12.95 0.15 1.19
CA TYR A 306 13.35 0.29 2.59
C TYR A 306 14.80 0.77 2.73
N ILE A 307 15.72 0.20 1.95
CA ILE A 307 17.15 0.58 1.98
C ILE A 307 17.34 2.01 1.44
N GLU A 308 16.71 2.32 0.29
CA GLU A 308 16.85 3.62 -0.37
C GLU A 308 16.24 4.74 0.47
N MET A 309 15.03 4.54 0.99
CA MET A 309 14.35 5.53 1.83
C MET A 309 15.08 5.75 3.15
N GLY A 310 15.63 4.70 3.76
CA GLY A 310 16.45 4.84 4.95
C GLY A 310 17.69 5.72 4.72
N ARG A 311 18.34 5.58 3.57
CA ARG A 311 19.47 6.44 3.17
C ARG A 311 19.03 7.89 2.92
N ALA A 312 17.94 8.08 2.17
CA ALA A 312 17.40 9.40 1.82
C ALA A 312 16.97 10.17 3.08
N ILE A 313 16.17 9.55 3.94
CA ILE A 313 15.66 10.14 5.19
C ILE A 313 16.83 10.53 6.11
N LYS A 314 17.83 9.66 6.24
CA LYS A 314 19.04 9.96 7.04
C LYS A 314 19.84 11.11 6.44
N ALA A 315 20.06 11.11 5.12
CA ALA A 315 20.79 12.17 4.42
C ALA A 315 20.08 13.52 4.53
N ALA A 316 18.73 13.51 4.41
CA ALA A 316 17.90 14.71 4.55
C ALA A 316 17.72 15.17 6.02
N LYS A 317 18.24 14.41 6.99
CA LYS A 317 18.07 14.68 8.44
C LYS A 317 16.61 14.87 8.83
N ILE A 318 15.70 14.12 8.21
CA ILE A 318 14.27 14.21 8.50
C ILE A 318 14.04 13.73 9.94
N PRO A 319 13.41 14.54 10.79
CA PRO A 319 13.19 14.16 12.19
C PRO A 319 12.23 12.97 12.29
N ARG A 320 12.44 12.12 13.29
CA ARG A 320 11.49 11.07 13.62
C ARG A 320 10.20 11.70 14.17
N ILE A 321 9.09 11.11 13.81
CA ILE A 321 7.76 11.49 14.29
C ILE A 321 7.64 10.93 15.71
N SER A 322 7.49 11.80 16.70
CA SER A 322 7.13 11.37 18.07
C SER A 322 5.72 10.79 18.04
N GLY A 323 5.57 9.58 18.56
CA GLY A 323 4.28 8.87 18.68
C GLY A 323 3.36 9.50 19.72
#